data_9bdb4dc21a79421301b3a1c5b4c890bf
#
_entry.id   9bdb4dc21a79421301b3a1c5b4c890bf
#
_cell.length_a   1.000
_cell.length_b   1.000
_cell.length_c   1.000
_cell.angle_alpha   90.00
_cell.angle_beta   90.00
_cell.angle_gamma   90.00
#
_symmetry.space_group_name_H-M   'P 1'
#
loop_
_entity.id
_entity.type
_entity.pdbx_description
1 polymer ?
#
loop_
_entity_poly.entity_id
_entity_poly.type
_entity_poly.pdbx_seq_one_letter_code
_entity_poly.pdbx_strand_id
1 'polypeptide(L)'
;LEVDPVSRAARIQAGASGPRLEEQLRQSGMTLRFYPQSFELSTLGGWLATRASGHYATRLTHIDDVVESIRAVTPVGEWQSRRLPGSGAGPSPDRMLLGSEGILGIITEAWVRLQSRPTFRASCSVRFPSFMAGADAVRAVVQSGLDPANCRLLDPLEAAQTGSGDGAHAVLVLGFESADHPVDHWLGLALAQCASHGGTWDQ
;
A
#
# COMPACT_ATOMS: atom_id res chain seq x y z
N LEU A 1 -9.35 -13.94 12.74
CA LEU A 1 -8.01 -13.34 12.66
C LEU A 1 -7.19 -13.80 13.85
N GLU A 2 -5.95 -14.19 13.62
CA GLU A 2 -4.94 -14.55 14.64
C GLU A 2 -3.72 -13.65 14.46
N VAL A 3 -3.26 -13.01 15.53
CA VAL A 3 -2.10 -12.10 15.49
C VAL A 3 -0.90 -12.74 16.16
N ASP A 4 0.24 -12.72 15.49
CA ASP A 4 1.56 -13.03 16.05
C ASP A 4 2.31 -11.70 16.27
N PRO A 5 2.33 -11.19 17.51
CA PRO A 5 2.94 -9.89 17.80
C PRO A 5 4.47 -9.93 17.74
N VAL A 6 5.08 -11.10 17.90
CA VAL A 6 6.54 -11.26 17.86
C VAL A 6 7.05 -11.11 16.44
N SER A 7 6.43 -11.82 15.49
CA SER A 7 6.79 -11.74 14.06
C SER A 7 6.10 -10.58 13.35
N ARG A 8 5.22 -9.84 14.03
CA ARG A 8 4.38 -8.78 13.44
C ARG A 8 3.65 -9.28 12.21
N ALA A 9 2.88 -10.34 12.37
CA ALA A 9 2.10 -10.93 11.28
C ALA A 9 0.73 -11.37 11.77
N ALA A 10 -0.21 -11.57 10.85
CA ALA A 10 -1.52 -12.11 11.16
C ALA A 10 -1.95 -13.17 10.16
N ARG A 11 -2.63 -14.21 10.67
CA ARG A 11 -3.40 -15.13 9.86
C ARG A 11 -4.81 -14.60 9.72
N ILE A 12 -5.21 -14.31 8.50
CA ILE A 12 -6.48 -13.67 8.19
C ILE A 12 -7.23 -14.53 7.17
N GLN A 13 -8.52 -14.79 7.43
CA GLN A 13 -9.39 -15.49 6.48
C GLN A 13 -9.64 -14.62 5.25
N ALA A 14 -9.67 -15.23 4.08
CA ALA A 14 -9.82 -14.56 2.79
C ALA A 14 -11.11 -13.73 2.66
N GLY A 15 -12.19 -14.13 3.35
CA GLY A 15 -13.47 -13.39 3.37
C GLY A 15 -13.49 -12.14 4.26
N ALA A 16 -12.40 -11.81 4.95
CA ALA A 16 -12.35 -10.60 5.78
C ALA A 16 -12.30 -9.35 4.89
N SER A 17 -13.28 -8.45 5.07
CA SER A 17 -13.28 -7.16 4.38
C SER A 17 -12.25 -6.20 4.97
N GLY A 18 -11.79 -5.22 4.16
CA GLY A 18 -10.81 -4.24 4.58
C GLY A 18 -11.12 -3.57 5.91
N PRO A 19 -12.30 -2.95 6.09
CA PRO A 19 -12.67 -2.31 7.35
C PRO A 19 -12.65 -3.27 8.55
N ARG A 20 -13.18 -4.50 8.39
CA ARG A 20 -13.22 -5.49 9.47
C ARG A 20 -11.84 -5.97 9.90
N LEU A 21 -10.95 -6.23 8.95
CA LEU A 21 -9.59 -6.66 9.30
C LEU A 21 -8.80 -5.55 9.99
N GLU A 22 -8.90 -4.30 9.52
CA GLU A 22 -8.22 -3.16 10.14
C GLU A 22 -8.76 -2.85 11.53
N GLU A 23 -10.09 -3.00 11.76
CA GLU A 23 -10.70 -2.83 13.08
C GLU A 23 -10.17 -3.87 14.09
N GLN A 24 -10.05 -5.14 13.66
CA GLN A 24 -9.48 -6.20 14.51
C GLN A 24 -7.98 -5.98 14.79
N LEU A 25 -7.20 -5.58 13.78
CA LEU A 25 -5.77 -5.29 13.93
C LEU A 25 -5.50 -4.09 14.83
N ARG A 26 -6.42 -3.12 14.86
CA ARG A 26 -6.31 -1.93 15.73
C ARG A 26 -6.15 -2.29 17.20
N GLN A 27 -6.81 -3.36 17.66
CA GLN A 27 -6.73 -3.83 19.05
C GLN A 27 -5.32 -4.25 19.46
N SER A 28 -4.50 -4.67 18.50
CA SER A 28 -3.08 -5.02 18.72
C SER A 28 -2.11 -3.87 18.43
N GLY A 29 -2.61 -2.66 18.12
CA GLY A 29 -1.77 -1.53 17.71
C GLY A 29 -1.14 -1.68 16.33
N MET A 30 -1.60 -2.64 15.54
CA MET A 30 -1.05 -2.97 14.23
C MET A 30 -2.00 -2.64 13.08
N THR A 31 -1.49 -2.65 11.87
CA THR A 31 -2.22 -2.43 10.62
C THR A 31 -1.57 -3.24 9.50
N LEU A 32 -2.38 -3.69 8.55
CA LEU A 32 -1.86 -4.22 7.29
C LEU A 32 -1.30 -3.08 6.42
N ARG A 33 -1.81 -1.88 6.61
CA ARG A 33 -1.46 -0.66 5.87
C ARG A 33 -1.66 -0.80 4.36
N PHE A 34 -2.61 -1.61 3.97
CA PHE A 34 -2.94 -1.88 2.59
C PHE A 34 -4.36 -1.37 2.27
N TYR A 35 -4.46 -0.33 1.45
CA TYR A 35 -5.71 0.35 1.14
C TYR A 35 -5.88 0.45 -0.38
N PRO A 36 -6.39 -0.61 -1.04
CA PRO A 36 -6.76 -0.53 -2.46
C PRO A 36 -7.96 0.43 -2.63
N GLN A 37 -8.19 0.91 -3.84
CA GLN A 37 -9.29 1.83 -4.12
C GLN A 37 -10.65 1.25 -3.71
N SER A 38 -10.84 -0.06 -3.82
CA SER A 38 -12.04 -0.79 -3.42
C SER A 38 -12.05 -1.25 -1.95
N PHE A 39 -11.21 -0.67 -1.08
CA PHE A 39 -10.98 -1.13 0.31
C PHE A 39 -12.28 -1.43 1.09
N GLU A 40 -13.28 -0.53 1.00
CA GLU A 40 -14.55 -0.64 1.72
C GLU A 40 -15.40 -1.85 1.27
N LEU A 41 -15.25 -2.26 0.01
CA LEU A 41 -16.12 -3.23 -0.67
C LEU A 41 -15.41 -4.53 -1.04
N SER A 42 -14.13 -4.67 -0.70
CA SER A 42 -13.31 -5.82 -1.10
C SER A 42 -12.76 -6.58 0.10
N THR A 43 -12.26 -7.78 -0.15
CA THR A 43 -11.76 -8.70 0.87
C THR A 43 -10.29 -9.04 0.64
N LEU A 44 -9.62 -9.54 1.68
CA LEU A 44 -8.23 -10.01 1.57
C LEU A 44 -8.06 -11.03 0.44
N GLY A 45 -8.96 -12.00 0.32
CA GLY A 45 -8.89 -13.02 -0.73
C GLY A 45 -8.99 -12.44 -2.14
N GLY A 46 -9.82 -11.42 -2.34
CA GLY A 46 -9.88 -10.67 -3.60
C GLY A 46 -8.57 -9.96 -3.90
N TRP A 47 -7.95 -9.30 -2.90
CA TRP A 47 -6.66 -8.62 -3.06
C TRP A 47 -5.56 -9.59 -3.46
N LEU A 48 -5.50 -10.77 -2.81
CA LEU A 48 -4.53 -11.82 -3.12
C LEU A 48 -4.76 -12.39 -4.53
N ALA A 49 -6.00 -12.69 -4.87
CA ALA A 49 -6.35 -13.28 -6.15
C ALA A 49 -6.04 -12.36 -7.35
N THR A 50 -6.11 -11.04 -7.16
CA THR A 50 -5.85 -10.05 -8.23
C THR A 50 -4.46 -9.40 -8.14
N ARG A 51 -3.65 -9.73 -7.11
CA ARG A 51 -2.39 -9.04 -6.79
C ARG A 51 -2.59 -7.53 -6.68
N ALA A 52 -3.63 -7.13 -5.94
CA ALA A 52 -4.02 -5.74 -5.83
C ALA A 52 -2.88 -4.87 -5.25
N SER A 53 -2.83 -3.60 -5.67
CA SER A 53 -2.00 -2.57 -5.07
C SER A 53 -2.83 -1.61 -4.25
N GLY A 54 -2.20 -0.86 -3.34
CA GLY A 54 -2.85 0.09 -2.46
C GLY A 54 -2.31 1.51 -2.61
N HIS A 55 -3.04 2.49 -2.05
CA HIS A 55 -2.67 3.90 -2.11
C HIS A 55 -1.42 4.26 -1.30
N TYR A 56 -1.13 3.50 -0.24
CA TYR A 56 0.05 3.70 0.63
C TYR A 56 1.16 2.72 0.26
N ALA A 57 1.44 2.59 -1.02
CA ALA A 57 2.20 1.48 -1.56
C ALA A 57 3.50 1.91 -2.28
N THR A 58 4.09 3.04 -1.93
CA THR A 58 5.37 3.46 -2.53
C THR A 58 6.48 2.45 -2.24
N ARG A 59 6.45 1.85 -1.05
CA ARG A 59 7.44 0.86 -0.61
C ARG A 59 6.97 -0.58 -0.78
N LEU A 60 5.69 -0.85 -0.49
CA LEU A 60 5.03 -2.15 -0.63
C LEU A 60 3.88 -1.98 -1.63
N THR A 61 4.12 -2.23 -2.90
CA THR A 61 3.23 -1.85 -4.01
C THR A 61 2.10 -2.83 -4.25
N HIS A 62 2.30 -4.11 -3.93
CA HIS A 62 1.34 -5.18 -4.14
C HIS A 62 1.09 -5.95 -2.87
N ILE A 63 -0.11 -6.52 -2.74
CA ILE A 63 -0.46 -7.32 -1.56
C ILE A 63 0.48 -8.52 -1.36
N ASP A 64 1.02 -9.08 -2.42
CA ASP A 64 1.95 -10.20 -2.38
C ASP A 64 3.32 -9.86 -1.77
N ASP A 65 3.68 -8.58 -1.64
CA ASP A 65 4.89 -8.16 -0.93
C ASP A 65 4.79 -8.42 0.58
N VAL A 66 3.58 -8.46 1.13
CA VAL A 66 3.33 -8.70 2.56
C VAL A 66 2.91 -10.13 2.89
N VAL A 67 2.66 -10.98 1.89
CA VAL A 67 2.24 -12.37 2.12
C VAL A 67 3.41 -13.24 2.54
N GLU A 68 3.22 -14.00 3.63
CA GLU A 68 4.19 -14.98 4.15
C GLU A 68 3.80 -16.42 3.80
N SER A 69 2.50 -16.73 3.77
CA SER A 69 1.99 -18.04 3.35
C SER A 69 0.51 -17.95 2.97
N ILE A 70 0.05 -18.93 2.19
CA ILE A 70 -1.32 -19.02 1.71
C ILE A 70 -1.87 -20.41 2.00
N ARG A 71 -3.17 -20.49 2.30
CA ARG A 71 -3.96 -21.72 2.27
C ARG A 71 -5.03 -21.59 1.21
N ALA A 72 -5.18 -22.61 0.37
CA ALA A 72 -6.14 -22.64 -0.71
C ALA A 72 -6.75 -24.03 -0.88
N VAL A 73 -7.96 -24.10 -1.43
CA VAL A 73 -8.60 -25.33 -1.90
C VAL A 73 -8.47 -25.35 -3.42
N THR A 74 -7.87 -26.40 -3.93
CA THR A 74 -7.64 -26.62 -5.36
C THR A 74 -8.42 -27.86 -5.84
N PRO A 75 -8.58 -28.07 -7.17
CA PRO A 75 -9.25 -29.26 -7.70
C PRO A 75 -8.61 -30.60 -7.29
N VAL A 76 -7.34 -30.57 -6.88
CA VAL A 76 -6.61 -31.78 -6.46
C VAL A 76 -6.46 -31.90 -4.94
N GLY A 77 -7.08 -31.00 -4.18
CA GLY A 77 -7.08 -31.04 -2.72
C GLY A 77 -6.63 -29.71 -2.07
N GLU A 78 -6.50 -29.75 -0.77
CA GLU A 78 -6.03 -28.61 0.00
C GLU A 78 -4.54 -28.39 -0.23
N TRP A 79 -4.17 -27.12 -0.41
CA TRP A 79 -2.80 -26.68 -0.56
C TRP A 79 -2.48 -25.64 0.53
N GLN A 80 -1.35 -25.78 1.17
CA GLN A 80 -0.86 -24.84 2.18
C GLN A 80 0.65 -24.66 2.09
N SER A 81 1.11 -23.45 1.93
CA SER A 81 2.52 -23.13 2.01
C SER A 81 3.00 -22.99 3.45
N ARG A 82 4.30 -23.17 3.66
CA ARG A 82 4.92 -22.94 4.97
C ARG A 82 5.06 -21.43 5.19
N ARG A 83 4.78 -20.99 6.41
CA ARG A 83 5.11 -19.65 6.86
C ARG A 83 6.61 -19.56 7.08
N LEU A 84 7.32 -19.00 6.12
CA LEU A 84 8.77 -18.83 6.14
C LEU A 84 9.12 -17.37 5.82
N PRO A 85 10.25 -16.85 6.35
CA PRO A 85 10.83 -15.62 5.83
C PRO A 85 11.17 -15.77 4.34
N GLY A 86 11.39 -14.66 3.63
CA GLY A 86 11.73 -14.68 2.21
C GLY A 86 12.85 -15.68 1.92
N SER A 87 12.65 -16.54 0.92
CA SER A 87 13.55 -17.62 0.57
C SER A 87 14.04 -17.49 -0.87
N GLY A 88 15.34 -17.72 -1.09
CA GLY A 88 15.94 -17.87 -2.42
C GLY A 88 15.91 -19.29 -2.98
N ALA A 89 15.21 -20.22 -2.35
CA ALA A 89 15.21 -21.66 -2.67
C ALA A 89 14.28 -22.02 -3.84
N GLY A 90 14.43 -21.37 -4.99
CA GLY A 90 13.72 -21.68 -6.23
C GLY A 90 12.36 -20.96 -6.38
N PRO A 91 11.52 -21.35 -7.36
CA PRO A 91 10.24 -20.72 -7.61
C PRO A 91 9.30 -20.84 -6.41
N SER A 92 8.60 -19.75 -6.08
CA SER A 92 7.58 -19.75 -5.03
C SER A 92 6.23 -20.21 -5.59
N PRO A 93 5.65 -21.33 -5.11
CA PRO A 93 4.31 -21.74 -5.52
C PRO A 93 3.22 -20.74 -5.12
N ASP A 94 3.43 -19.96 -4.06
CA ASP A 94 2.53 -18.90 -3.62
C ASP A 94 2.30 -17.88 -4.75
N ARG A 95 3.37 -17.53 -5.45
CA ARG A 95 3.33 -16.59 -6.57
C ARG A 95 2.53 -17.08 -7.77
N MET A 96 2.23 -18.37 -7.85
CA MET A 96 1.32 -18.93 -8.86
C MET A 96 -0.15 -18.72 -8.48
N LEU A 97 -0.47 -18.85 -7.18
CA LEU A 97 -1.83 -18.63 -6.67
C LEU A 97 -2.17 -17.14 -6.58
N LEU A 98 -1.21 -16.32 -6.16
CA LEU A 98 -1.36 -14.87 -6.14
C LEU A 98 -1.52 -14.33 -7.56
N GLY A 99 -2.61 -13.61 -7.81
CA GLY A 99 -2.93 -13.09 -9.14
C GLY A 99 -3.53 -14.11 -10.11
N SER A 100 -3.87 -15.32 -9.63
CA SER A 100 -4.47 -16.35 -10.47
C SER A 100 -5.97 -16.14 -10.74
N GLU A 101 -6.60 -15.17 -10.08
CA GLU A 101 -8.02 -14.81 -10.23
C GLU A 101 -8.97 -16.02 -10.08
N GLY A 102 -8.56 -17.02 -9.29
CA GLY A 102 -9.37 -18.21 -8.99
C GLY A 102 -9.23 -19.37 -9.98
N ILE A 103 -8.43 -19.26 -11.05
CA ILE A 103 -8.27 -20.34 -12.04
C ILE A 103 -7.53 -21.57 -11.50
N LEU A 104 -6.74 -21.43 -10.43
CA LEU A 104 -5.98 -22.51 -9.82
C LEU A 104 -6.63 -23.05 -8.54
N GLY A 105 -7.54 -22.30 -7.92
CA GLY A 105 -8.20 -22.67 -6.67
C GLY A 105 -8.76 -21.47 -5.92
N ILE A 106 -9.32 -21.72 -4.76
CA ILE A 106 -9.93 -20.72 -3.89
C ILE A 106 -9.03 -20.49 -2.68
N ILE A 107 -8.48 -19.28 -2.54
CA ILE A 107 -7.71 -18.87 -1.37
C ILE A 107 -8.65 -18.76 -0.17
N THR A 108 -8.33 -19.43 0.93
CA THR A 108 -9.17 -19.49 2.13
C THR A 108 -8.62 -18.64 3.28
N GLU A 109 -7.31 -18.55 3.41
CA GLU A 109 -6.61 -17.70 4.39
C GLU A 109 -5.17 -17.43 3.95
N ALA A 110 -4.57 -16.40 4.56
CA ALA A 110 -3.14 -16.11 4.39
C ALA A 110 -2.53 -15.61 5.70
N TRP A 111 -1.23 -15.84 5.88
CA TRP A 111 -0.39 -15.08 6.80
C TRP A 111 0.15 -13.87 6.08
N VAL A 112 -0.01 -12.70 6.68
CA VAL A 112 0.45 -11.42 6.12
C VAL A 112 1.26 -10.66 7.17
N ARG A 113 2.31 -9.97 6.72
CA ARG A 113 3.11 -9.09 7.58
C ARG A 113 2.32 -7.83 7.92
N LEU A 114 2.50 -7.38 9.15
CA LEU A 114 1.88 -6.19 9.70
C LEU A 114 2.91 -5.11 9.99
N GLN A 115 2.42 -3.89 10.04
CA GLN A 115 3.17 -2.71 10.45
C GLN A 115 2.61 -2.17 11.76
N SER A 116 3.43 -1.45 12.54
CA SER A 116 2.92 -0.63 13.62
C SER A 116 2.07 0.51 13.05
N ARG A 117 0.99 0.87 13.73
CA ARG A 117 0.17 2.00 13.31
C ARG A 117 0.96 3.30 13.40
N PRO A 118 0.97 4.13 12.35
CA PRO A 118 1.71 5.37 12.36
C PRO A 118 1.08 6.36 13.35
N THR A 119 1.92 6.96 14.20
CA THR A 119 1.57 8.02 15.15
C THR A 119 2.04 9.39 14.67
N PHE A 120 3.10 9.44 13.88
CA PHE A 120 3.61 10.66 13.24
C PHE A 120 3.19 10.68 11.78
N ARG A 121 2.67 11.81 11.33
CA ARG A 121 2.21 12.02 9.96
C ARG A 121 2.47 13.44 9.53
N ALA A 122 2.95 13.62 8.31
CA ALA A 122 3.08 14.90 7.65
C ALA A 122 2.68 14.75 6.18
N SER A 123 1.86 15.65 5.66
CA SER A 123 1.40 15.59 4.28
C SER A 123 1.24 16.98 3.68
N CYS A 124 1.33 17.05 2.35
CA CYS A 124 1.15 18.29 1.60
C CYS A 124 0.56 17.97 0.23
N SER A 125 -0.30 18.87 -0.28
CA SER A 125 -0.76 18.86 -1.65
C SER A 125 0.05 19.91 -2.42
N VAL A 126 0.78 19.47 -3.44
CA VAL A 126 1.65 20.33 -4.27
C VAL A 126 1.02 20.52 -5.64
N ARG A 127 0.84 21.77 -6.06
CA ARG A 127 0.33 22.14 -7.38
C ARG A 127 1.46 22.30 -8.38
N PHE A 128 1.26 21.81 -9.60
CA PHE A 128 2.21 21.94 -10.71
C PHE A 128 1.52 22.57 -11.93
N PRO A 129 2.26 23.38 -12.72
CA PRO A 129 1.70 24.03 -13.91
C PRO A 129 1.33 23.05 -15.02
N SER A 130 1.85 21.82 -14.99
CA SER A 130 1.50 20.73 -15.91
C SER A 130 1.66 19.37 -15.25
N PHE A 131 0.97 18.36 -15.79
CA PHE A 131 1.13 16.98 -15.36
C PHE A 131 2.57 16.48 -15.52
N MET A 132 3.24 16.87 -16.61
CA MET A 132 4.64 16.44 -16.85
C MET A 132 5.63 17.03 -15.84
N ALA A 133 5.45 18.29 -15.43
CA ALA A 133 6.25 18.89 -14.36
C ALA A 133 6.05 18.14 -13.03
N GLY A 134 4.80 17.76 -12.73
CA GLY A 134 4.50 16.91 -11.58
C GLY A 134 5.12 15.51 -11.68
N ALA A 135 5.10 14.90 -12.87
CA ALA A 135 5.69 13.58 -13.09
C ALA A 135 7.22 13.59 -12.92
N ASP A 136 7.91 14.65 -13.38
CA ASP A 136 9.34 14.83 -13.14
C ASP A 136 9.66 14.99 -11.65
N ALA A 137 8.84 15.74 -10.92
CA ALA A 137 8.96 15.87 -9.46
C ALA A 137 8.75 14.52 -8.74
N VAL A 138 7.71 13.77 -9.12
CA VAL A 138 7.45 12.41 -8.58
C VAL A 138 8.65 11.51 -8.81
N ARG A 139 9.20 11.50 -10.02
CA ARG A 139 10.41 10.72 -10.34
C ARG A 139 11.58 11.11 -9.43
N ALA A 140 11.83 12.42 -9.25
CA ALA A 140 12.90 12.89 -8.38
C ALA A 140 12.69 12.47 -6.92
N VAL A 141 11.47 12.60 -6.37
CA VAL A 141 11.12 12.17 -5.02
C VAL A 141 11.29 10.66 -4.84
N VAL A 142 10.78 9.84 -5.77
CA VAL A 142 10.87 8.37 -5.66
C VAL A 142 12.32 7.88 -5.79
N GLN A 143 13.13 8.53 -6.62
CA GLN A 143 14.54 8.17 -6.79
C GLN A 143 15.45 8.72 -5.66
N SER A 144 14.94 9.61 -4.81
CA SER A 144 15.72 10.18 -3.69
C SER A 144 15.94 9.22 -2.52
N GLY A 145 15.17 8.13 -2.43
CA GLY A 145 15.19 7.21 -1.30
C GLY A 145 14.43 7.72 -0.07
N LEU A 146 13.61 8.76 -0.19
CA LEU A 146 12.79 9.30 0.90
C LEU A 146 11.60 8.39 1.27
N ASP A 147 11.20 7.50 0.35
CA ASP A 147 10.12 6.51 0.54
C ASP A 147 8.81 7.10 1.13
N PRO A 148 8.16 8.07 0.49
CA PRO A 148 6.89 8.61 0.99
C PRO A 148 5.84 7.51 1.13
N ALA A 149 5.01 7.60 2.17
CA ALA A 149 3.92 6.65 2.40
C ALA A 149 2.80 6.81 1.34
N ASN A 150 2.58 8.04 0.85
CA ASN A 150 1.66 8.34 -0.24
C ASN A 150 2.36 9.31 -1.22
N CYS A 151 2.30 8.99 -2.51
CA CYS A 151 2.87 9.81 -3.58
C CYS A 151 1.97 9.62 -4.82
N ARG A 152 0.88 10.41 -4.90
CA ARG A 152 -0.13 10.30 -5.96
C ARG A 152 -0.26 11.59 -6.73
N LEU A 153 0.07 11.56 -8.00
CA LEU A 153 -0.12 12.67 -8.93
C LEU A 153 -1.48 12.52 -9.63
N LEU A 154 -2.27 13.59 -9.57
CA LEU A 154 -3.55 13.74 -10.22
C LEU A 154 -3.40 14.72 -11.39
N ASP A 155 -4.00 14.43 -12.53
CA ASP A 155 -4.12 15.42 -13.59
C ASP A 155 -5.14 16.53 -13.21
N PRO A 156 -5.18 17.65 -13.94
CA PRO A 156 -6.07 18.76 -13.59
C PRO A 156 -7.56 18.36 -13.55
N LEU A 157 -8.00 17.48 -14.45
CA LEU A 157 -9.39 17.03 -14.50
C LEU A 157 -9.74 16.13 -13.33
N GLU A 158 -8.91 15.13 -13.04
CA GLU A 158 -9.07 14.24 -11.88
C GLU A 158 -9.01 15.03 -10.57
N ALA A 159 -8.09 15.99 -10.45
CA ALA A 159 -7.98 16.85 -9.28
C ALA A 159 -9.28 17.68 -9.06
N ALA A 160 -9.88 18.22 -10.10
CA ALA A 160 -11.15 18.93 -10.01
C ALA A 160 -12.31 18.00 -9.63
N GLN A 161 -12.42 16.82 -10.26
CA GLN A 161 -13.48 15.84 -9.98
C GLN A 161 -13.45 15.31 -8.56
N THR A 162 -12.27 15.16 -7.99
CA THR A 162 -12.09 14.70 -6.58
C THR A 162 -12.11 15.82 -5.56
N GLY A 163 -12.28 17.08 -5.99
CA GLY A 163 -12.25 18.26 -5.11
C GLY A 163 -10.86 18.56 -4.53
N SER A 164 -9.81 17.99 -5.12
CA SER A 164 -8.41 18.15 -4.66
C SER A 164 -7.70 19.32 -5.35
N GLY A 165 -8.29 19.92 -6.40
CA GLY A 165 -7.67 20.98 -7.18
C GLY A 165 -8.68 21.86 -7.93
N ASP A 166 -8.16 22.86 -8.64
CA ASP A 166 -8.90 23.92 -9.34
C ASP A 166 -9.22 23.58 -10.82
N GLY A 167 -8.79 22.42 -11.30
CA GLY A 167 -8.95 22.03 -12.70
C GLY A 167 -7.94 22.66 -13.67
N ALA A 168 -7.06 23.54 -13.19
CA ALA A 168 -6.02 24.17 -14.00
C ALA A 168 -4.62 23.58 -13.74
N HIS A 169 -4.40 23.05 -12.57
CA HIS A 169 -3.11 22.53 -12.12
C HIS A 169 -3.16 21.01 -11.88
N ALA A 170 -2.06 20.33 -12.17
CA ALA A 170 -1.86 18.97 -11.66
C ALA A 170 -1.56 19.02 -10.16
N VAL A 171 -2.03 18.04 -9.40
CA VAL A 171 -1.88 18.02 -7.94
C VAL A 171 -1.17 16.74 -7.50
N LEU A 172 -0.06 16.89 -6.79
CA LEU A 172 0.63 15.79 -6.12
C LEU A 172 0.18 15.73 -4.66
N VAL A 173 -0.46 14.64 -4.26
CA VAL A 173 -0.71 14.32 -2.85
C VAL A 173 0.51 13.57 -2.33
N LEU A 174 1.24 14.21 -1.40
CA LEU A 174 2.48 13.69 -0.82
C LEU A 174 2.30 13.51 0.68
N GLY A 175 2.68 12.34 1.22
CA GLY A 175 2.55 12.06 2.63
C GLY A 175 3.65 11.15 3.16
N PHE A 176 4.08 11.42 4.39
CA PHE A 176 5.02 10.61 5.15
C PHE A 176 4.39 10.16 6.45
N GLU A 177 4.73 8.97 6.88
CA GLU A 177 4.22 8.38 8.12
C GLU A 177 5.31 7.59 8.83
N SER A 178 5.28 7.62 10.16
CA SER A 178 6.14 6.78 11.02
C SER A 178 5.41 6.40 12.30
N ALA A 179 5.76 5.25 12.86
CA ALA A 179 5.27 4.81 14.15
C ALA A 179 6.10 5.34 15.33
N ASP A 180 7.35 5.74 15.11
CA ASP A 180 8.36 5.93 16.16
C ASP A 180 9.17 7.24 16.08
N HIS A 181 9.06 8.01 14.97
CA HIS A 181 9.79 9.29 14.83
C HIS A 181 9.02 10.32 14.00
N PRO A 182 9.27 11.64 14.22
CA PRO A 182 8.71 12.71 13.39
C PRO A 182 9.19 12.63 11.94
N VAL A 183 8.33 13.01 11.00
CA VAL A 183 8.57 12.89 9.55
C VAL A 183 8.57 14.24 8.81
N ASP A 184 8.45 15.35 9.53
CA ASP A 184 8.39 16.72 8.94
C ASP A 184 9.64 17.05 8.14
N HIS A 185 10.82 16.63 8.62
CA HIS A 185 12.08 16.83 7.90
C HIS A 185 12.08 16.13 6.53
N TRP A 186 11.56 14.92 6.46
CA TRP A 186 11.47 14.18 5.20
C TRP A 186 10.46 14.79 4.23
N LEU A 187 9.34 15.27 4.74
CA LEU A 187 8.41 16.06 3.94
C LEU A 187 9.10 17.31 3.38
N GLY A 188 9.85 18.06 4.20
CA GLY A 188 10.60 19.23 3.77
C GLY A 188 11.60 18.92 2.63
N LEU A 189 12.33 17.82 2.72
CA LEU A 189 13.25 17.38 1.65
C LEU A 189 12.50 17.03 0.36
N ALA A 190 11.37 16.34 0.44
CA ALA A 190 10.55 16.02 -0.72
C ALA A 190 9.91 17.27 -1.35
N LEU A 191 9.47 18.22 -0.54
CA LEU A 191 8.96 19.51 -1.01
C LEU A 191 10.03 20.33 -1.73
N ALA A 192 11.29 20.29 -1.29
CA ALA A 192 12.39 20.92 -2.00
C ALA A 192 12.60 20.33 -3.41
N GLN A 193 12.44 19.00 -3.57
CA GLN A 193 12.45 18.37 -4.88
C GLN A 193 11.26 18.85 -5.73
N CYS A 194 10.07 18.96 -5.14
CA CYS A 194 8.90 19.47 -5.85
C CYS A 194 9.10 20.93 -6.32
N ALA A 195 9.67 21.79 -5.46
CA ALA A 195 9.94 23.18 -5.80
C ALA A 195 10.88 23.33 -7.01
N SER A 196 11.92 22.47 -7.09
CA SER A 196 12.87 22.49 -8.22
C SER A 196 12.24 22.13 -9.58
N HIS A 197 11.02 21.56 -9.56
CA HIS A 197 10.21 21.22 -10.72
C HIS A 197 8.98 22.13 -10.89
N GLY A 198 8.97 23.31 -10.25
CA GLY A 198 7.89 24.29 -10.35
C GLY A 198 6.66 23.98 -9.48
N GLY A 199 6.81 23.10 -8.50
CA GLY A 199 5.77 22.82 -7.50
C GLY A 199 5.53 23.96 -6.54
N THR A 200 4.26 24.24 -6.24
CA THR A 200 3.84 25.25 -5.26
C THR A 200 2.80 24.67 -4.31
N TRP A 201 2.78 25.13 -3.07
CA TRP A 201 1.82 24.71 -2.05
C TRP A 201 1.50 25.84 -1.08
N ASP A 202 0.37 25.74 -0.42
CA ASP A 202 0.01 26.66 0.66
C ASP A 202 0.72 26.22 1.96
N GLN A 203 1.22 27.18 2.74
CA GLN A 203 1.86 26.92 4.04
C GLN A 203 0.85 26.68 5.14
#